data_f66b4e5afe3c677e539a3fcd100f684c
#
_entry.id   f66b4e5afe3c677e539a3fcd100f684c
#
_cell.length_a   1.000
_cell.length_b   1.000
_cell.length_c   1.000
_cell.angle_alpha   90.00
_cell.angle_beta   90.00
_cell.angle_gamma   90.00
#
_symmetry.space_group_name_H-M   'P 1'
#
loop_
_entity.id
_entity.type
_entity.pdbx_description
1 polymer ?
#
loop_
_entity_poly.entity_id
_entity_poly.type
_entity_poly.pdbx_seq_one_letter_code
_entity_poly.pdbx_strand_id
1 'polypeptide(L)'
;MKSAGKEVLIGEGSAAASGNNADENGIYFTRKNNLLDKMQQQVFDNLGYSDLARELGIPLINLHTGELVDVEVPDAHFFKKLTIHHSLMDIDMLCSVPMMKTHTLATVTLGLKNVIGLYPGTAYCSVRSCVHDQAEQGGSPGIAFEILDMVKVNKMGLTVIDGSMAMEGDGPSGGPLVKMDLIIAGTNPLATDMVAASTMGYEPNEVPTFTVAHQAGMRPASLDEIEIRGEKIADVRRKFVRANVVPFHSIKEWFGAKEV
;
A
#
# COMPACT_ATOMS: atom_id res chain seq x y z
N MET A 1 -12.60 -4.90 -16.53
CA MET A 1 -11.40 -4.69 -17.40
C MET A 1 -11.29 -5.80 -18.45
N LYS A 2 -11.14 -7.06 -18.08
CA LYS A 2 -11.04 -8.17 -19.05
C LYS A 2 -12.27 -8.24 -19.99
N SER A 3 -13.47 -8.08 -19.45
CA SER A 3 -14.71 -8.02 -20.26
C SER A 3 -14.75 -6.84 -21.25
N ALA A 4 -13.92 -5.83 -21.06
CA ALA A 4 -13.74 -4.69 -21.98
C ALA A 4 -12.58 -4.90 -22.97
N GLY A 5 -12.10 -6.15 -23.14
CA GLY A 5 -11.03 -6.50 -24.07
C GLY A 5 -9.63 -6.01 -23.65
N LYS A 6 -9.42 -5.72 -22.37
CA LYS A 6 -8.11 -5.33 -21.84
C LYS A 6 -7.37 -6.56 -21.31
N GLU A 7 -6.07 -6.61 -21.51
CA GLU A 7 -5.21 -7.55 -20.79
C GLU A 7 -5.13 -7.15 -19.33
N VAL A 8 -5.24 -8.12 -18.43
CA VAL A 8 -5.25 -7.90 -16.99
C VAL A 8 -4.33 -8.91 -16.33
N LEU A 9 -3.57 -8.45 -15.36
CA LEU A 9 -2.82 -9.31 -14.44
C LEU A 9 -3.13 -8.91 -12.99
N ILE A 10 -2.93 -9.82 -12.06
CA ILE A 10 -2.94 -9.55 -10.62
C ILE A 10 -1.49 -9.57 -10.15
N GLY A 11 -1.03 -8.49 -9.54
CA GLY A 11 0.28 -8.40 -8.89
C GLY A 11 0.11 -8.12 -7.40
N GLU A 12 0.84 -8.84 -6.55
CA GLU A 12 0.81 -8.63 -5.11
C GLU A 12 2.20 -8.87 -4.52
N GLY A 13 2.55 -8.02 -3.57
CA GLY A 13 3.71 -8.20 -2.72
C GLY A 13 3.29 -8.05 -1.26
N SER A 14 2.92 -9.16 -0.63
CA SER A 14 2.35 -9.15 0.71
C SER A 14 3.40 -8.86 1.79
N ALA A 15 2.99 -8.14 2.83
CA ALA A 15 3.81 -7.96 4.01
C ALA A 15 3.68 -9.14 4.98
N ALA A 16 2.64 -9.95 4.84
CA ALA A 16 2.34 -11.03 5.75
C ALA A 16 3.32 -12.18 5.61
N ALA A 17 3.76 -12.67 6.74
CA ALA A 17 4.56 -13.84 6.83
C ALA A 17 4.08 -14.66 8.03
N SER A 18 3.71 -15.89 7.83
CA SER A 18 3.44 -16.80 8.94
C SER A 18 4.73 -17.47 9.43
N GLY A 19 4.80 -17.77 10.73
CA GLY A 19 6.01 -18.19 11.44
C GLY A 19 6.78 -19.40 10.92
N ASN A 20 6.25 -20.13 9.92
CA ASN A 20 6.94 -21.30 9.35
C ASN A 20 7.94 -20.96 8.22
N ASN A 21 8.05 -19.70 7.84
CA ASN A 21 8.91 -19.24 6.75
C ASN A 21 10.06 -18.33 7.24
N ALA A 22 10.30 -18.29 8.56
CA ALA A 22 11.37 -17.53 9.14
C ALA A 22 12.74 -18.15 8.81
N ASP A 23 13.71 -17.31 8.50
CA ASP A 23 15.13 -17.68 8.54
C ASP A 23 15.77 -17.27 9.87
N GLU A 24 17.09 -17.43 9.98
CA GLU A 24 17.86 -17.06 11.18
C GLU A 24 17.75 -15.57 11.57
N ASN A 25 17.41 -14.69 10.60
CA ASN A 25 17.21 -13.26 10.79
C ASN A 25 15.75 -12.91 11.09
N GLY A 26 14.89 -13.91 11.11
CA GLY A 26 13.44 -13.72 11.20
C GLY A 26 12.81 -13.32 9.86
N ILE A 27 11.54 -13.64 9.74
CA ILE A 27 10.80 -13.47 8.48
C ILE A 27 10.68 -12.01 8.00
N TYR A 28 10.70 -11.06 8.92
CA TYR A 28 10.50 -9.64 8.60
C TYR A 28 11.67 -9.01 7.84
N PHE A 29 12.83 -9.64 7.88
CA PHE A 29 14.07 -9.09 7.29
C PHE A 29 14.62 -9.97 6.18
N THR A 30 13.93 -11.03 5.79
CA THR A 30 14.42 -11.92 4.74
C THR A 30 14.40 -11.24 3.37
N ARG A 31 15.45 -11.51 2.60
CA ARG A 31 15.55 -11.19 1.17
C ARG A 31 15.67 -12.47 0.32
N LYS A 32 15.53 -13.64 0.93
CA LYS A 32 15.72 -14.92 0.27
C LYS A 32 14.56 -15.24 -0.66
N ASN A 33 14.82 -15.37 -1.96
CA ASN A 33 13.81 -15.64 -2.99
C ASN A 33 12.89 -16.80 -2.61
N ASN A 34 13.46 -17.95 -2.26
CA ASN A 34 12.69 -19.15 -1.97
C ASN A 34 11.74 -18.99 -0.76
N LEU A 35 12.10 -18.18 0.23
CA LEU A 35 11.22 -17.89 1.36
C LEU A 35 10.11 -16.92 0.95
N LEU A 36 10.45 -15.89 0.18
CA LEU A 36 9.49 -14.92 -0.33
C LEU A 36 8.50 -15.55 -1.30
N ASP A 37 8.96 -16.44 -2.18
CA ASP A 37 8.09 -17.19 -3.09
C ASP A 37 7.11 -18.08 -2.33
N LYS A 38 7.61 -18.84 -1.36
CA LYS A 38 6.77 -19.70 -0.54
C LYS A 38 5.74 -18.93 0.27
N MET A 39 6.16 -17.82 0.86
CA MET A 39 5.30 -16.92 1.63
C MET A 39 4.21 -16.33 0.74
N GLN A 40 4.59 -15.78 -0.42
CA GLN A 40 3.63 -15.15 -1.32
C GLN A 40 2.65 -16.15 -1.91
N GLN A 41 3.10 -17.35 -2.28
CA GLN A 41 2.21 -18.40 -2.75
C GLN A 41 1.17 -18.80 -1.69
N GLN A 42 1.60 -18.93 -0.43
CA GLN A 42 0.68 -19.22 0.67
C GLN A 42 -0.38 -18.10 0.85
N VAL A 43 0.03 -16.83 0.68
CA VAL A 43 -0.91 -15.70 0.73
C VAL A 43 -1.90 -15.76 -0.43
N PHE A 44 -1.43 -16.04 -1.64
CA PHE A 44 -2.28 -16.18 -2.82
C PHE A 44 -3.35 -17.26 -2.63
N ASP A 45 -2.95 -18.41 -2.09
CA ASP A 45 -3.86 -19.53 -1.86
C ASP A 45 -4.85 -19.21 -0.73
N ASN A 46 -4.38 -18.70 0.39
CA ASN A 46 -5.23 -18.40 1.55
C ASN A 46 -6.26 -17.29 1.30
N LEU A 47 -5.93 -16.32 0.44
CA LEU A 47 -6.82 -15.21 0.09
C LEU A 47 -7.64 -15.46 -1.16
N GLY A 48 -7.50 -16.64 -1.80
CA GLY A 48 -8.25 -17.03 -2.98
C GLY A 48 -7.78 -16.38 -4.29
N TYR A 49 -6.63 -15.69 -4.31
CA TYR A 49 -6.09 -15.10 -5.54
C TYR A 49 -5.70 -16.15 -6.58
N SER A 50 -5.17 -17.30 -6.14
CA SER A 50 -4.83 -18.42 -7.04
C SER A 50 -6.06 -18.94 -7.77
N ASP A 51 -7.18 -19.10 -7.06
CA ASP A 51 -8.44 -19.55 -7.66
C ASP A 51 -9.04 -18.50 -8.58
N LEU A 52 -9.07 -17.25 -8.16
CA LEU A 52 -9.56 -16.13 -8.96
C LEU A 52 -8.77 -15.97 -10.26
N ALA A 53 -7.44 -16.02 -10.20
CA ALA A 53 -6.58 -15.91 -11.37
C ALA A 53 -6.82 -17.07 -12.36
N ARG A 54 -7.01 -18.29 -11.84
CA ARG A 54 -7.34 -19.48 -12.64
C ARG A 54 -8.72 -19.37 -13.30
N GLU A 55 -9.74 -18.96 -12.53
CA GLU A 55 -11.10 -18.77 -13.03
C GLU A 55 -11.15 -17.72 -14.14
N LEU A 56 -10.47 -16.61 -13.95
CA LEU A 56 -10.42 -15.51 -14.92
C LEU A 56 -9.43 -15.78 -16.07
N GLY A 57 -8.55 -16.78 -15.96
CA GLY A 57 -7.48 -17.05 -16.93
C GLY A 57 -6.56 -15.84 -17.11
N ILE A 58 -6.07 -15.24 -16.00
CA ILE A 58 -5.16 -14.11 -15.98
C ILE A 58 -3.89 -14.43 -15.19
N PRO A 59 -2.74 -13.79 -15.51
CA PRO A 59 -1.51 -13.99 -14.75
C PRO A 59 -1.65 -13.51 -13.30
N LEU A 60 -0.99 -14.25 -12.39
CA LEU A 60 -0.81 -13.88 -10.99
C LEU A 60 0.69 -13.73 -10.74
N ILE A 61 1.12 -12.53 -10.35
CA ILE A 61 2.52 -12.14 -10.28
C ILE A 61 2.93 -11.92 -8.81
N ASN A 62 3.98 -12.62 -8.39
CA ASN A 62 4.67 -12.35 -7.14
C ASN A 62 5.62 -11.14 -7.32
N LEU A 63 5.30 -10.01 -6.73
CA LEU A 63 6.11 -8.78 -6.86
C LEU A 63 7.35 -8.75 -5.95
N HIS A 64 7.56 -9.77 -5.10
CA HIS A 64 8.75 -9.87 -4.26
C HIS A 64 9.99 -10.36 -5.00
N THR A 65 9.78 -11.21 -5.99
CA THR A 65 10.82 -12.01 -6.65
C THR A 65 10.66 -11.94 -8.17
N GLY A 66 11.60 -12.53 -8.90
CA GLY A 66 11.58 -12.51 -10.36
C GLY A 66 12.50 -11.45 -10.95
N GLU A 67 12.18 -10.99 -12.15
CA GLU A 67 12.98 -9.97 -12.82
C GLU A 67 12.72 -8.60 -12.23
N LEU A 68 13.78 -7.96 -11.73
CA LEU A 68 13.73 -6.63 -11.14
C LEU A 68 14.47 -5.64 -12.03
N VAL A 69 14.04 -4.40 -12.03
CA VAL A 69 14.62 -3.30 -12.80
C VAL A 69 14.79 -2.08 -11.91
N ASP A 70 15.86 -1.36 -12.12
CA ASP A 70 16.13 -0.08 -11.48
C ASP A 70 15.53 1.06 -12.33
N VAL A 71 14.77 1.93 -11.70
CA VAL A 71 14.13 3.09 -12.34
C VAL A 71 14.50 4.37 -11.61
N GLU A 72 14.81 5.42 -12.37
CA GLU A 72 15.02 6.75 -11.82
C GLU A 72 13.67 7.35 -11.37
N VAL A 73 13.66 8.02 -10.22
CA VAL A 73 12.48 8.68 -9.69
C VAL A 73 12.49 10.15 -10.08
N PRO A 74 11.55 10.62 -10.91
CA PRO A 74 11.48 12.04 -11.27
C PRO A 74 11.15 12.89 -10.04
N ASP A 75 11.88 13.98 -9.86
CA ASP A 75 11.71 14.89 -8.71
C ASP A 75 11.58 14.16 -7.37
N ALA A 76 12.50 13.22 -7.13
CA ALA A 76 12.48 12.32 -5.98
C ALA A 76 12.40 13.06 -4.66
N HIS A 77 11.56 12.58 -3.74
CA HIS A 77 11.50 13.07 -2.37
C HIS A 77 12.56 12.41 -1.49
N PHE A 78 12.77 11.10 -1.68
CA PHE A 78 13.68 10.30 -0.88
C PHE A 78 14.58 9.42 -1.75
N PHE A 79 14.00 8.53 -2.55
CA PHE A 79 14.75 7.62 -3.41
C PHE A 79 14.97 8.21 -4.79
N LYS A 80 16.22 8.56 -5.14
CA LYS A 80 16.54 8.97 -6.52
C LYS A 80 16.36 7.85 -7.53
N LYS A 81 16.46 6.61 -7.07
CA LYS A 81 16.30 5.38 -7.86
C LYS A 81 15.60 4.32 -7.04
N LEU A 82 14.66 3.63 -7.65
CA LEU A 82 13.92 2.51 -7.08
C LEU A 82 14.18 1.24 -7.86
N THR A 83 14.24 0.11 -7.15
CA THR A 83 14.19 -1.22 -7.75
C THR A 83 12.74 -1.70 -7.69
N ILE A 84 12.15 -2.04 -8.83
CA ILE A 84 10.77 -2.52 -8.94
C ILE A 84 10.71 -3.82 -9.74
N HIS A 85 9.59 -4.55 -9.67
CA HIS A 85 9.37 -5.72 -10.50
C HIS A 85 9.16 -5.30 -11.96
N HIS A 86 9.85 -5.98 -12.91
CA HIS A 86 9.83 -5.62 -14.34
C HIS A 86 8.43 -5.50 -14.92
N SER A 87 7.47 -6.36 -14.51
CA SER A 87 6.10 -6.32 -14.98
C SER A 87 5.38 -4.97 -14.78
N LEU A 88 5.86 -4.12 -13.87
CA LEU A 88 5.33 -2.78 -13.66
C LEU A 88 5.73 -1.79 -14.76
N MET A 89 6.76 -2.11 -15.54
CA MET A 89 7.15 -1.31 -16.71
C MET A 89 6.22 -1.55 -17.90
N ASP A 90 5.71 -2.76 -18.03
CA ASP A 90 4.95 -3.23 -19.19
C ASP A 90 3.45 -2.88 -19.13
N ILE A 91 2.96 -2.45 -17.97
CA ILE A 91 1.54 -2.08 -17.83
C ILE A 91 1.26 -0.65 -18.31
N ASP A 92 0.08 -0.44 -18.88
CA ASP A 92 -0.42 0.89 -19.23
C ASP A 92 -1.02 1.62 -18.03
N MET A 93 -1.58 0.86 -17.08
CA MET A 93 -2.27 1.42 -15.91
C MET A 93 -2.17 0.47 -14.71
N LEU A 94 -1.80 1.03 -13.56
CA LEU A 94 -1.89 0.38 -12.26
C LEU A 94 -3.26 0.68 -11.63
N CYS A 95 -3.97 -0.38 -11.24
CA CYS A 95 -5.17 -0.30 -10.42
C CYS A 95 -4.82 -0.70 -8.98
N SER A 96 -4.92 0.22 -8.04
CA SER A 96 -4.74 -0.05 -6.61
C SER A 96 -6.05 -0.49 -5.98
N VAL A 97 -6.07 -1.69 -5.34
CA VAL A 97 -7.29 -2.28 -4.74
C VAL A 97 -7.04 -2.58 -3.24
N PRO A 98 -6.93 -1.56 -2.39
CA PRO A 98 -6.69 -1.73 -0.96
C PRO A 98 -7.97 -2.00 -0.17
N MET A 99 -7.80 -2.59 1.02
CA MET A 99 -8.82 -2.50 2.08
C MET A 99 -8.70 -1.17 2.83
N MET A 100 -9.85 -0.62 3.24
CA MET A 100 -9.92 0.57 4.08
C MET A 100 -9.46 0.28 5.51
N LYS A 101 -8.35 0.89 5.96
CA LYS A 101 -7.77 0.65 7.29
C LYS A 101 -7.11 1.89 7.87
N THR A 102 -7.12 2.01 9.19
CA THR A 102 -6.16 2.83 9.92
C THR A 102 -4.75 2.23 9.85
N HIS A 103 -3.74 2.99 10.18
CA HIS A 103 -2.35 2.52 10.17
C HIS A 103 -1.52 3.29 11.20
N THR A 104 -0.77 2.56 12.03
CA THR A 104 0.07 3.13 13.09
C THR A 104 1.20 4.04 12.57
N LEU A 105 1.72 3.80 11.35
CA LEU A 105 2.82 4.58 10.77
C LEU A 105 2.35 5.61 9.72
N ALA A 106 1.34 5.27 8.94
CA ALA A 106 0.89 6.07 7.80
C ALA A 106 -0.47 6.75 8.04
N THR A 107 -1.01 6.68 9.24
CA THR A 107 -2.34 7.13 9.63
C THR A 107 -3.46 6.30 9.00
N VAL A 108 -3.43 6.11 7.69
CA VAL A 108 -4.40 5.28 6.95
C VAL A 108 -3.70 4.37 5.94
N THR A 109 -4.30 3.21 5.67
CA THR A 109 -3.99 2.37 4.51
C THR A 109 -5.14 2.52 3.53
N LEU A 110 -4.84 3.12 2.40
CA LEU A 110 -5.73 3.37 1.27
C LEU A 110 -4.94 3.16 -0.03
N GLY A 111 -5.38 3.73 -1.14
CA GLY A 111 -4.78 3.52 -2.45
C GLY A 111 -3.31 3.91 -2.56
N LEU A 112 -2.95 5.08 -2.03
CA LEU A 112 -1.57 5.58 -2.05
C LEU A 112 -0.65 4.70 -1.18
N LYS A 113 -1.04 4.38 0.06
CA LYS A 113 -0.22 3.54 0.94
C LYS A 113 -0.06 2.11 0.41
N ASN A 114 -1.04 1.61 -0.34
CA ASN A 114 -1.01 0.27 -0.91
C ASN A 114 0.18 0.04 -1.87
N VAL A 115 0.72 1.11 -2.48
CA VAL A 115 1.89 1.01 -3.37
C VAL A 115 3.17 0.55 -2.67
N ILE A 116 3.21 0.55 -1.33
CA ILE A 116 4.33 -0.06 -0.58
C ILE A 116 4.46 -1.56 -0.91
N GLY A 117 3.36 -2.22 -1.28
CA GLY A 117 3.38 -3.59 -1.81
C GLY A 117 4.19 -3.76 -3.10
N LEU A 118 4.49 -2.69 -3.84
CA LEU A 118 5.27 -2.72 -5.08
C LEU A 118 6.79 -2.76 -4.85
N TYR A 119 7.26 -2.47 -3.63
CA TYR A 119 8.66 -2.63 -3.26
C TYR A 119 9.01 -4.12 -3.14
N PRO A 120 9.89 -4.70 -3.99
CA PRO A 120 10.23 -6.12 -3.94
C PRO A 120 10.91 -6.51 -2.63
N GLY A 121 10.46 -7.60 -2.00
CA GLY A 121 11.06 -8.07 -0.76
C GLY A 121 12.53 -8.47 -0.88
N THR A 122 12.95 -8.95 -2.05
CA THR A 122 14.36 -9.28 -2.32
C THR A 122 15.27 -8.05 -2.30
N ALA A 123 14.75 -6.87 -2.65
CA ALA A 123 15.49 -5.61 -2.58
C ALA A 123 15.29 -4.90 -1.22
N TYR A 124 14.06 -4.91 -0.67
CA TYR A 124 13.64 -4.07 0.46
C TYR A 124 13.18 -4.84 1.71
N CYS A 125 13.56 -6.10 1.82
CA CYS A 125 13.11 -7.04 2.86
C CYS A 125 11.60 -7.37 2.81
N SER A 126 11.21 -8.48 3.42
CA SER A 126 9.86 -9.07 3.29
C SER A 126 8.72 -8.11 3.68
N VAL A 127 8.83 -7.40 4.81
CA VAL A 127 7.81 -6.41 5.24
C VAL A 127 8.18 -4.99 4.86
N ARG A 128 9.11 -4.81 3.93
CA ARG A 128 9.69 -3.50 3.53
C ARG A 128 10.30 -2.76 4.73
N SER A 129 10.84 -3.52 5.67
CA SER A 129 11.52 -2.95 6.84
C SER A 129 12.60 -1.95 6.43
N CYS A 130 13.37 -2.26 5.38
CA CYS A 130 14.42 -1.36 4.88
C CYS A 130 13.86 -0.03 4.34
N VAL A 131 12.64 0.00 3.80
CA VAL A 131 11.97 1.23 3.36
C VAL A 131 11.53 2.04 4.58
N HIS A 132 10.88 1.40 5.54
CA HIS A 132 10.39 2.07 6.75
C HIS A 132 11.54 2.61 7.61
N ASP A 133 12.63 1.84 7.80
CA ASP A 133 13.80 2.26 8.57
C ASP A 133 14.52 3.46 7.93
N GLN A 134 14.56 3.53 6.60
CA GLN A 134 15.18 4.65 5.89
C GLN A 134 14.36 5.94 5.98
N ALA A 135 13.04 5.83 5.97
CA ALA A 135 12.15 6.96 6.19
C ALA A 135 12.46 7.69 7.50
N GLU A 136 12.75 6.95 8.56
CA GLU A 136 13.07 7.49 9.86
C GLU A 136 14.43 8.20 9.88
N GLN A 137 15.47 7.56 9.35
CA GLN A 137 16.83 8.10 9.33
C GLN A 137 16.97 9.39 8.53
N GLY A 138 16.11 9.59 7.50
CA GLY A 138 16.11 10.77 6.65
C GLY A 138 15.40 12.00 7.24
N GLY A 139 14.85 11.92 8.46
CA GLY A 139 14.02 13.00 9.03
C GLY A 139 12.70 13.18 8.28
N SER A 140 12.24 12.15 7.60
CA SER A 140 10.96 12.10 6.88
C SER A 140 9.79 12.19 7.85
N PRO A 141 8.64 12.76 7.45
CA PRO A 141 7.39 12.67 8.21
C PRO A 141 6.77 11.24 8.13
N GLY A 142 7.56 10.23 8.34
CA GLY A 142 7.20 8.83 8.19
C GLY A 142 7.36 8.34 6.75
N ILE A 143 6.54 7.37 6.35
CA ILE A 143 6.64 6.67 5.05
C ILE A 143 6.04 7.47 3.86
N ALA A 144 5.63 8.72 4.08
CA ALA A 144 4.91 9.52 3.07
C ALA A 144 5.76 9.79 1.82
N PHE A 145 7.05 10.03 1.97
CA PHE A 145 7.97 10.31 0.86
C PHE A 145 8.19 9.08 -0.02
N GLU A 146 8.39 7.92 0.60
CA GLU A 146 8.57 6.65 -0.08
C GLU A 146 7.31 6.25 -0.85
N ILE A 147 6.13 6.49 -0.26
CA ILE A 147 4.85 6.29 -0.96
C ILE A 147 4.81 7.13 -2.24
N LEU A 148 5.11 8.42 -2.14
CA LEU A 148 5.03 9.31 -3.29
C LEU A 148 6.10 9.02 -4.35
N ASP A 149 7.29 8.64 -3.95
CA ASP A 149 8.33 8.22 -4.91
C ASP A 149 7.88 6.98 -5.68
N MET A 150 7.26 5.99 -5.03
CA MET A 150 6.70 4.82 -5.71
C MET A 150 5.51 5.20 -6.62
N VAL A 151 4.67 6.14 -6.20
CA VAL A 151 3.56 6.66 -7.05
C VAL A 151 4.09 7.31 -8.31
N LYS A 152 5.19 8.07 -8.24
CA LYS A 152 5.79 8.78 -9.39
C LYS A 152 6.31 7.86 -10.48
N VAL A 153 6.80 6.68 -10.13
CA VAL A 153 7.32 5.71 -11.10
C VAL A 153 6.26 4.75 -11.64
N ASN A 154 5.05 4.77 -11.05
CA ASN A 154 3.97 3.89 -11.45
C ASN A 154 2.79 4.68 -12.06
N LYS A 155 2.12 4.07 -13.03
CA LYS A 155 1.02 4.67 -13.77
C LYS A 155 -0.32 4.44 -13.04
N MET A 156 -0.46 4.94 -11.79
CA MET A 156 -1.70 4.79 -11.03
C MET A 156 -2.84 5.55 -11.72
N GLY A 157 -3.79 4.81 -12.29
CA GLY A 157 -4.92 5.37 -13.04
C GLY A 157 -6.29 5.02 -12.48
N LEU A 158 -6.35 4.09 -11.52
CA LEU A 158 -7.58 3.70 -10.84
C LEU A 158 -7.26 3.26 -9.41
N THR A 159 -8.08 3.70 -8.47
CA THR A 159 -8.09 3.20 -7.10
C THR A 159 -9.49 2.70 -6.76
N VAL A 160 -9.58 1.49 -6.20
CA VAL A 160 -10.85 0.90 -5.74
C VAL A 160 -10.64 0.44 -4.31
N ILE A 161 -11.19 1.16 -3.35
CA ILE A 161 -11.01 0.91 -1.93
C ILE A 161 -12.17 0.07 -1.42
N ASP A 162 -11.84 -1.10 -0.88
CA ASP A 162 -12.80 -1.98 -0.21
C ASP A 162 -13.03 -1.50 1.24
N GLY A 163 -14.18 -0.93 1.46
CA GLY A 163 -14.73 -0.56 2.77
C GLY A 163 -15.91 -1.42 3.18
N SER A 164 -16.14 -2.59 2.56
CA SER A 164 -17.21 -3.49 3.02
C SER A 164 -17.01 -3.88 4.47
N MET A 165 -15.78 -4.32 4.80
CA MET A 165 -15.30 -4.53 6.17
C MET A 165 -13.96 -3.79 6.32
N ALA A 166 -14.01 -2.62 6.93
CA ALA A 166 -12.85 -1.78 7.22
C ALA A 166 -12.19 -2.19 8.55
N MET A 167 -11.04 -1.59 8.87
CA MET A 167 -10.33 -1.79 10.14
C MET A 167 -10.02 -0.45 10.79
N GLU A 168 -10.25 -0.33 12.09
CA GLU A 168 -9.92 0.84 12.89
C GLU A 168 -8.90 0.52 13.99
N GLY A 169 -8.46 1.51 14.77
CA GLY A 169 -7.47 1.32 15.85
C GLY A 169 -6.06 1.07 15.31
N ASP A 170 -5.32 0.17 15.96
CA ASP A 170 -3.90 -0.08 15.66
C ASP A 170 -3.71 -0.99 14.43
N GLY A 171 -4.20 -0.52 13.26
CA GLY A 171 -3.93 -1.15 11.98
C GLY A 171 -2.43 -1.08 11.57
N PRO A 172 -2.01 -1.77 10.53
CA PRO A 172 -2.83 -2.33 9.44
C PRO A 172 -3.31 -3.77 9.65
N SER A 173 -2.95 -4.40 10.77
CA SER A 173 -3.32 -5.78 11.10
C SER A 173 -3.66 -5.91 12.59
N GLY A 174 -4.72 -6.65 12.90
CA GLY A 174 -5.12 -6.89 14.29
C GLY A 174 -6.01 -5.82 14.92
N GLY A 175 -6.35 -4.76 14.22
CA GLY A 175 -7.35 -3.79 14.68
C GLY A 175 -8.78 -4.33 14.60
N PRO A 176 -9.73 -3.73 15.34
CA PRO A 176 -11.15 -4.08 15.26
C PRO A 176 -11.71 -3.88 13.86
N LEU A 177 -12.59 -4.79 13.43
CA LEU A 177 -13.29 -4.66 12.16
C LEU A 177 -14.47 -3.71 12.29
N VAL A 178 -14.67 -2.92 11.23
CA VAL A 178 -15.76 -1.93 11.12
C VAL A 178 -16.51 -2.16 9.84
N LYS A 179 -17.78 -2.48 9.95
CA LYS A 179 -18.65 -2.59 8.79
C LYS A 179 -19.01 -1.20 8.27
N MET A 180 -18.51 -0.86 7.08
CA MET A 180 -18.82 0.39 6.38
C MET A 180 -19.78 0.20 5.22
N ASP A 181 -19.83 -1.01 4.63
CA ASP A 181 -20.65 -1.34 3.45
C ASP A 181 -20.39 -0.37 2.27
N LEU A 182 -19.16 0.05 2.09
CA LEU A 182 -18.77 1.03 1.07
C LEU A 182 -17.74 0.44 0.11
N ILE A 183 -17.88 0.82 -1.16
CA ILE A 183 -16.80 0.74 -2.15
C ILE A 183 -16.56 2.17 -2.64
N ILE A 184 -15.31 2.62 -2.60
CA ILE A 184 -14.91 3.94 -3.07
C ILE A 184 -13.94 3.77 -4.24
N ALA A 185 -14.31 4.33 -5.40
CA ALA A 185 -13.48 4.22 -6.59
C ALA A 185 -13.27 5.57 -7.26
N GLY A 186 -12.07 5.78 -7.81
CA GLY A 186 -11.76 7.00 -8.53
C GLY A 186 -10.50 6.89 -9.38
N THR A 187 -10.40 7.73 -10.40
CA THR A 187 -9.30 7.76 -11.36
C THR A 187 -8.14 8.67 -10.93
N ASN A 188 -8.34 9.48 -9.90
CA ASN A 188 -7.28 10.22 -9.24
C ASN A 188 -7.00 9.61 -7.86
N PRO A 189 -5.83 8.99 -7.63
CA PRO A 189 -5.55 8.26 -6.40
C PRO A 189 -5.58 9.15 -5.15
N LEU A 190 -5.08 10.39 -5.23
CA LEU A 190 -5.11 11.32 -4.11
C LEU A 190 -6.54 11.73 -3.76
N ALA A 191 -7.35 12.09 -4.76
CA ALA A 191 -8.77 12.42 -4.58
C ALA A 191 -9.54 11.26 -3.93
N THR A 192 -9.31 10.04 -4.42
CA THR A 192 -9.99 8.83 -3.92
C THR A 192 -9.63 8.59 -2.46
N ASP A 193 -8.36 8.71 -2.11
CA ASP A 193 -7.88 8.54 -0.74
C ASP A 193 -8.37 9.65 0.20
N MET A 194 -8.43 10.91 -0.26
CA MET A 194 -8.97 12.03 0.53
C MET A 194 -10.46 11.80 0.85
N VAL A 195 -11.25 11.37 -0.13
CA VAL A 195 -12.67 11.02 0.09
C VAL A 195 -12.77 9.85 1.09
N ALA A 196 -12.01 8.80 0.89
CA ALA A 196 -12.02 7.63 1.77
C ALA A 196 -11.62 7.99 3.22
N ALA A 197 -10.54 8.73 3.40
CA ALA A 197 -10.11 9.21 4.72
C ALA A 197 -11.20 10.06 5.40
N SER A 198 -11.90 10.89 4.63
CA SER A 198 -13.00 11.71 5.16
C SER A 198 -14.20 10.86 5.59
N THR A 199 -14.51 9.74 4.88
CA THR A 199 -15.55 8.80 5.35
C THR A 199 -15.14 8.07 6.64
N MET A 200 -13.83 7.89 6.88
CA MET A 200 -13.27 7.35 8.13
C MET A 200 -13.23 8.40 9.26
N GLY A 201 -13.61 9.64 8.97
CA GLY A 201 -13.65 10.75 9.94
C GLY A 201 -12.31 11.48 10.10
N TYR A 202 -11.35 11.32 9.18
CA TYR A 202 -10.14 12.13 9.11
C TYR A 202 -10.36 13.40 8.31
N GLU A 203 -9.71 14.48 8.72
CA GLU A 203 -9.52 15.63 7.85
C GLU A 203 -8.28 15.40 6.96
N PRO A 204 -8.25 15.85 5.71
CA PRO A 204 -7.13 15.56 4.79
C PRO A 204 -5.75 15.96 5.34
N ASN A 205 -5.65 17.03 6.12
CA ASN A 205 -4.41 17.50 6.72
C ASN A 205 -3.92 16.64 7.91
N GLU A 206 -4.75 15.70 8.40
CA GLU A 206 -4.33 14.73 9.42
C GLU A 206 -3.54 13.56 8.82
N VAL A 207 -3.50 13.43 7.47
CA VAL A 207 -2.81 12.34 6.78
C VAL A 207 -1.50 12.86 6.19
N PRO A 208 -0.33 12.46 6.72
CA PRO A 208 0.96 13.00 6.27
C PRO A 208 1.22 12.82 4.77
N THR A 209 0.82 11.69 4.20
CA THR A 209 0.96 11.43 2.75
C THR A 209 0.23 12.48 1.90
N PHE A 210 -0.96 12.94 2.32
CA PHE A 210 -1.68 13.98 1.57
C PHE A 210 -0.99 15.33 1.71
N THR A 211 -0.48 15.66 2.89
CA THR A 211 0.28 16.90 3.11
C THR A 211 1.51 16.96 2.21
N VAL A 212 2.29 15.88 2.14
CA VAL A 212 3.47 15.81 1.27
C VAL A 212 3.06 15.85 -0.21
N ALA A 213 1.98 15.17 -0.60
CA ALA A 213 1.45 15.22 -1.95
C ALA A 213 1.06 16.65 -2.39
N HIS A 214 0.40 17.40 -1.52
CA HIS A 214 0.06 18.81 -1.78
C HIS A 214 1.31 19.69 -1.89
N GLN A 215 2.30 19.50 -1.03
CA GLN A 215 3.59 20.21 -1.11
C GLN A 215 4.32 19.90 -2.41
N ALA A 216 4.17 18.70 -2.95
CA ALA A 216 4.67 18.29 -4.26
C ALA A 216 3.83 18.81 -5.44
N GLY A 217 2.79 19.60 -5.19
CA GLY A 217 1.91 20.16 -6.23
C GLY A 217 0.87 19.20 -6.77
N MET A 218 0.67 18.03 -6.15
CA MET A 218 -0.39 17.10 -6.56
C MET A 218 -1.78 17.67 -6.29
N ARG A 219 -2.73 17.34 -7.16
CA ARG A 219 -4.14 17.76 -7.09
C ARG A 219 -5.04 16.55 -6.85
N PRO A 220 -6.21 16.75 -6.20
CA PRO A 220 -6.78 18.00 -5.70
C PRO A 220 -6.08 18.51 -4.41
N ALA A 221 -6.21 19.81 -4.14
CA ALA A 221 -5.69 20.42 -2.91
C ALA A 221 -6.72 20.39 -1.75
N SER A 222 -8.00 20.25 -2.07
CA SER A 222 -9.09 20.18 -1.09
C SER A 222 -10.21 19.28 -1.60
N LEU A 223 -11.13 18.91 -0.69
CA LEU A 223 -12.31 18.12 -1.04
C LEU A 223 -13.27 18.86 -1.98
N ASP A 224 -13.27 20.20 -1.96
CA ASP A 224 -14.14 21.01 -2.81
C ASP A 224 -13.76 20.93 -4.29
N GLU A 225 -12.55 20.49 -4.60
CA GLU A 225 -12.08 20.25 -5.96
C GLU A 225 -12.50 18.87 -6.51
N ILE A 226 -13.17 18.04 -5.70
CA ILE A 226 -13.51 16.65 -6.03
C ILE A 226 -14.99 16.53 -6.39
N GLU A 227 -15.27 16.08 -7.61
CA GLU A 227 -16.63 15.65 -7.96
C GLU A 227 -16.91 14.27 -7.38
N ILE A 228 -17.84 14.21 -6.43
CA ILE A 228 -18.26 12.95 -5.78
C ILE A 228 -19.62 12.53 -6.34
N ARG A 229 -19.70 11.27 -6.78
CA ARG A 229 -20.93 10.63 -7.26
C ARG A 229 -21.29 9.48 -6.37
N GLY A 230 -22.58 9.24 -6.17
CA GLY A 230 -23.11 8.22 -5.26
C GLY A 230 -23.42 8.81 -3.89
N GLU A 231 -22.99 8.11 -2.83
CA GLU A 231 -23.28 8.52 -1.46
C GLU A 231 -22.50 9.79 -1.07
N LYS A 232 -23.13 10.65 -0.26
CA LYS A 232 -22.45 11.83 0.29
C LYS A 232 -21.57 11.42 1.46
N ILE A 233 -20.38 12.02 1.57
CA ILE A 233 -19.46 11.76 2.70
C ILE A 233 -20.20 11.91 4.04
N ALA A 234 -21.01 12.96 4.19
CA ALA A 234 -21.72 13.23 5.45
C ALA A 234 -22.69 12.11 5.87
N ASP A 235 -23.28 11.39 4.91
CA ASP A 235 -24.27 10.34 5.16
C ASP A 235 -23.61 9.00 5.55
N VAL A 236 -22.37 8.78 5.11
CA VAL A 236 -21.63 7.52 5.31
C VAL A 236 -20.44 7.68 6.25
N ARG A 237 -20.12 8.90 6.67
CA ARG A 237 -18.99 9.20 7.55
C ARG A 237 -19.13 8.52 8.90
N ARG A 238 -18.08 7.84 9.32
CA ARG A 238 -17.93 7.25 10.65
C ARG A 238 -16.63 7.67 11.27
N LYS A 239 -16.65 8.11 12.52
CA LYS A 239 -15.43 8.45 13.25
C LYS A 239 -14.73 7.17 13.70
N PHE A 240 -13.68 6.78 12.99
CA PHE A 240 -12.84 5.63 13.35
C PHE A 240 -12.03 5.91 14.61
N VAL A 241 -11.81 4.86 15.40
CA VAL A 241 -10.80 4.87 16.45
C VAL A 241 -9.44 5.08 15.79
N ARG A 242 -8.72 6.10 16.24
CA ARG A 242 -7.41 6.44 15.70
C ARG A 242 -6.39 5.38 16.08
N ALA A 243 -5.44 5.10 15.19
CA ALA A 243 -4.26 4.33 15.55
C ALA A 243 -3.42 5.11 16.58
N ASN A 244 -2.83 4.41 17.53
CA ASN A 244 -1.79 5.00 18.36
C ASN A 244 -0.57 5.21 17.46
N VAL A 245 -0.34 6.45 17.04
CA VAL A 245 0.87 6.80 16.29
C VAL A 245 2.04 6.64 17.27
N VAL A 246 2.75 5.53 17.14
CA VAL A 246 3.97 5.31 17.93
C VAL A 246 5.07 6.18 17.32
N PRO A 247 5.78 7.01 18.10
CA PRO A 247 7.02 7.61 17.63
C PRO A 247 7.96 6.47 17.24
N PHE A 248 8.26 6.39 15.96
CA PHE A 248 8.92 5.24 15.39
C PHE A 248 10.43 5.41 15.56
N HIS A 249 11.07 4.56 16.33
CA HIS A 249 12.52 4.58 16.47
C HIS A 249 13.18 3.60 15.49
N SER A 250 12.62 2.42 15.29
CA SER A 250 12.96 1.52 14.18
C SER A 250 11.97 0.34 14.09
N ILE A 251 11.75 -0.19 12.89
CA ILE A 251 11.00 -1.45 12.70
C ILE A 251 11.66 -2.61 13.46
N LYS A 252 12.98 -2.60 13.58
CA LYS A 252 13.73 -3.62 14.32
C LYS A 252 13.32 -3.64 15.79
N GLU A 253 13.21 -2.48 16.44
CA GLU A 253 12.74 -2.37 17.82
C GLU A 253 11.31 -2.84 17.97
N TRP A 254 10.42 -2.47 17.05
CA TRP A 254 9.02 -2.89 17.09
C TRP A 254 8.85 -4.40 17.04
N PHE A 255 9.54 -5.08 16.14
CA PHE A 255 9.44 -6.53 16.01
C PHE A 255 10.38 -7.30 16.94
N GLY A 256 11.11 -6.61 17.83
CA GLY A 256 12.05 -7.23 18.76
C GLY A 256 13.20 -7.97 18.08
N ALA A 257 13.50 -7.61 16.84
CA ALA A 257 14.59 -8.22 16.10
C ALA A 257 15.93 -7.80 16.71
N LYS A 258 16.78 -8.77 17.02
CA LYS A 258 18.15 -8.50 17.45
C LYS A 258 18.93 -7.93 16.26
N GLU A 259 19.79 -6.95 16.52
CA GLU A 259 20.75 -6.49 15.52
C GLU A 259 21.58 -7.68 15.02
N VAL A 260 21.71 -7.83 13.72
CA VAL A 260 22.58 -8.77 13.03
C VAL A 260 23.77 -8.00 12.48
#